data_3eb1b5d436ece12738a50965ccf86eb4
#
_entry.id   3eb1b5d436ece12738a50965ccf86eb4
#
_cell.length_a   1.000
_cell.length_b   1.000
_cell.length_c   1.000
_cell.angle_alpha   90.00
_cell.angle_beta   90.00
_cell.angle_gamma   90.00
#
_symmetry.space_group_name_H-M   'P 1'
#
loop_
_entity.id
_entity.type
_entity.pdbx_description
1 polymer ?
#
loop_
_entity_poly.entity_id
_entity_poly.type
_entity_poly.pdbx_seq_one_letter_code
_entity_poly.pdbx_strand_id
1 'polypeptide(L)'
;MIRALTIAAAVLAGCAAKPPAATGFRAADAPIWSAAAFQPAQTAGTWRQVAAFRPEGASCGAGGLEITPEAEGLRLEGSLCLAGGLRKVSGLAVPSGPGRLTVAGEEWWVLWVDSGYRTLAIGTPSGRFGFILDRGAIPADRLTAAREIFDFNGYRTAALAAF
;
A
#
# COMPACT_ATOMS: atom_id res chain seq x y z
N MET A 1 52.93 -3.26 54.11
CA MET A 1 52.21 -4.29 53.31
C MET A 1 50.99 -3.63 52.69
N ILE A 2 51.09 -3.15 51.44
CA ILE A 2 50.02 -2.45 50.73
C ILE A 2 49.41 -3.49 49.74
N ARG A 3 48.16 -3.87 49.97
CA ARG A 3 47.42 -4.74 49.05
C ARG A 3 46.77 -3.90 47.96
N ALA A 4 47.23 -4.06 46.71
CA ALA A 4 46.61 -3.50 45.53
C ALA A 4 45.32 -4.22 45.19
N LEU A 5 44.20 -3.53 45.16
CA LEU A 5 42.87 -4.00 44.75
C LEU A 5 42.69 -3.74 43.25
N THR A 6 42.79 -4.78 42.45
CA THR A 6 42.53 -4.68 41.00
C THR A 6 41.03 -4.78 40.75
N ILE A 7 40.41 -3.69 40.27
CA ILE A 7 39.02 -3.66 39.85
C ILE A 7 38.97 -4.08 38.36
N ALA A 8 38.41 -5.26 38.09
CA ALA A 8 38.14 -5.69 36.72
C ALA A 8 36.83 -5.06 36.21
N ALA A 9 36.94 -4.14 35.25
CA ALA A 9 35.78 -3.59 34.57
C ALA A 9 35.26 -4.58 33.51
N ALA A 10 34.11 -5.20 33.75
CA ALA A 10 33.42 -6.02 32.77
C ALA A 10 32.71 -5.11 31.74
N VAL A 11 33.20 -5.07 30.48
CA VAL A 11 32.57 -4.41 29.38
C VAL A 11 31.43 -5.30 28.85
N LEU A 12 30.19 -4.94 29.15
CA LEU A 12 29.00 -5.55 28.57
C LEU A 12 28.83 -5.05 27.12
N ALA A 13 29.33 -5.83 26.16
CA ALA A 13 29.03 -5.63 24.73
C ALA A 13 27.55 -5.99 24.49
N GLY A 14 26.66 -5.01 24.58
CA GLY A 14 25.25 -5.16 24.19
C GLY A 14 25.17 -5.38 22.67
N CYS A 15 24.86 -6.60 22.24
CA CYS A 15 24.45 -6.87 20.87
C CYS A 15 23.13 -6.16 20.60
N ALA A 16 23.17 -4.96 20.01
CA ALA A 16 22.00 -4.33 19.44
C ALA A 16 21.51 -5.20 18.28
N ALA A 17 20.43 -5.96 18.49
CA ALA A 17 19.77 -6.69 17.42
C ALA A 17 19.34 -5.69 16.35
N LYS A 18 19.83 -5.84 15.11
CA LYS A 18 19.41 -5.05 13.98
C LYS A 18 17.90 -5.23 13.81
N PRO A 19 17.08 -4.16 13.79
CA PRO A 19 15.65 -4.29 13.57
C PRO A 19 15.39 -5.13 12.32
N PRO A 20 14.38 -6.02 12.31
CA PRO A 20 14.05 -6.78 11.11
C PRO A 20 13.79 -5.79 9.97
N ALA A 21 14.39 -6.05 8.80
CA ALA A 21 14.18 -5.22 7.61
C ALA A 21 12.68 -5.16 7.33
N ALA A 22 12.13 -3.95 7.20
CA ALA A 22 10.72 -3.76 6.89
C ALA A 22 10.41 -4.50 5.58
N THR A 23 9.62 -5.55 5.64
CA THR A 23 9.27 -6.42 4.49
C THR A 23 8.27 -5.79 3.54
N GLY A 24 7.87 -4.53 3.76
CA GLY A 24 6.87 -3.79 2.98
C GLY A 24 7.32 -2.36 2.64
N PHE A 25 6.48 -1.67 1.91
CA PHE A 25 6.68 -0.27 1.51
C PHE A 25 6.24 0.74 2.57
N ARG A 26 5.71 0.28 3.70
CA ARG A 26 5.16 1.09 4.78
C ARG A 26 5.89 0.82 6.09
N ALA A 27 6.02 1.82 6.94
CA ALA A 27 6.49 1.66 8.31
C ALA A 27 5.44 0.87 9.13
N ALA A 28 5.87 -0.20 9.80
CA ALA A 28 4.95 -1.13 10.47
C ALA A 28 4.22 -0.49 11.67
N ASP A 29 4.83 0.48 12.31
CA ASP A 29 4.36 1.22 13.48
C ASP A 29 3.55 2.48 13.12
N ALA A 30 3.55 2.91 11.86
CA ALA A 30 2.75 4.04 11.44
C ALA A 30 1.25 3.70 11.45
N PRO A 31 0.36 4.61 11.87
CA PRO A 31 -1.07 4.40 11.70
C PRO A 31 -1.45 4.36 10.21
N ILE A 32 -2.55 3.65 9.88
CA ILE A 32 -3.12 3.64 8.54
C ILE A 32 -4.60 3.98 8.62
N TRP A 33 -5.09 4.74 7.66
CA TRP A 33 -6.47 5.22 7.62
C TRP A 33 -7.10 4.94 6.26
N SER A 34 -8.33 4.46 6.26
CA SER A 34 -9.15 4.28 5.07
C SER A 34 -10.14 5.43 4.88
N ALA A 35 -10.56 5.67 3.65
CA ALA A 35 -11.56 6.67 3.30
C ALA A 35 -12.94 6.28 3.83
N ALA A 36 -13.37 6.85 4.95
CA ALA A 36 -14.63 6.49 5.62
C ALA A 36 -15.88 6.72 4.74
N ALA A 37 -15.82 7.73 3.86
CA ALA A 37 -16.93 8.07 2.95
C ALA A 37 -16.89 7.29 1.61
N PHE A 38 -16.01 6.30 1.48
CA PHE A 38 -15.90 5.49 0.27
C PHE A 38 -17.20 4.72 -0.01
N GLN A 39 -17.71 4.83 -1.23
CA GLN A 39 -18.92 4.16 -1.70
C GLN A 39 -18.56 3.19 -2.81
N PRO A 40 -18.53 1.87 -2.56
CA PRO A 40 -18.12 0.86 -3.53
C PRO A 40 -18.87 0.94 -4.85
N ALA A 41 -20.17 1.19 -4.84
CA ALA A 41 -20.99 1.27 -6.05
C ALA A 41 -20.53 2.33 -7.06
N GLN A 42 -19.83 3.39 -6.63
CA GLN A 42 -19.32 4.43 -7.52
C GLN A 42 -18.02 4.02 -8.25
N THR A 43 -17.46 2.86 -7.92
CA THR A 43 -16.22 2.37 -8.56
C THR A 43 -16.46 1.55 -9.81
N ALA A 44 -17.72 1.32 -10.23
CA ALA A 44 -18.05 0.55 -11.43
C ALA A 44 -17.26 0.99 -12.68
N GLY A 45 -16.80 0.02 -13.48
CA GLY A 45 -16.16 0.21 -14.78
C GLY A 45 -14.65 0.03 -14.77
N THR A 46 -14.00 0.49 -15.85
CA THR A 46 -12.59 0.23 -16.15
C THR A 46 -11.67 1.21 -15.45
N TRP A 47 -10.60 0.67 -14.88
CA TRP A 47 -9.55 1.40 -14.18
C TRP A 47 -8.17 1.03 -14.71
N ARG A 48 -7.31 2.01 -14.89
CA ARG A 48 -5.91 1.83 -15.27
C ARG A 48 -5.03 2.00 -14.03
N GLN A 49 -4.05 1.14 -13.86
CA GLN A 49 -3.02 1.34 -12.86
C GLN A 49 -2.02 2.38 -13.37
N VAL A 50 -1.94 3.52 -12.71
CA VAL A 50 -1.10 4.66 -13.14
C VAL A 50 0.16 4.82 -12.31
N ALA A 51 0.21 4.21 -11.12
CA ALA A 51 1.41 4.13 -10.29
C ALA A 51 1.32 2.92 -9.34
N ALA A 52 2.48 2.40 -8.92
CA ALA A 52 2.57 1.34 -7.92
C ALA A 52 3.84 1.47 -7.09
N PHE A 53 3.79 0.98 -5.84
CA PHE A 53 4.99 0.76 -5.04
C PHE A 53 5.73 -0.46 -5.58
N ARG A 54 6.98 -0.24 -5.99
CA ARG A 54 7.83 -1.26 -6.60
C ARG A 54 9.23 -1.24 -5.97
N PRO A 55 9.88 -2.40 -5.78
CA PRO A 55 11.31 -2.44 -5.52
C PRO A 55 12.08 -1.80 -6.67
N GLU A 56 13.25 -1.28 -6.37
CA GLU A 56 14.17 -0.80 -7.41
C GLU A 56 14.48 -1.93 -8.40
N GLY A 57 14.52 -1.62 -9.70
CA GLY A 57 14.76 -2.59 -10.76
C GLY A 57 13.57 -3.49 -11.13
N ALA A 58 12.42 -3.36 -10.47
CA ALA A 58 11.24 -4.11 -10.87
C ALA A 58 10.72 -3.68 -12.25
N SER A 59 10.41 -4.66 -13.11
CA SER A 59 10.08 -4.46 -14.52
C SER A 59 8.59 -4.69 -14.87
N CYS A 60 7.68 -4.83 -13.89
CA CYS A 60 6.26 -5.00 -14.22
C CYS A 60 5.68 -3.73 -14.86
N GLY A 61 4.91 -3.92 -15.93
CA GLY A 61 4.18 -2.85 -16.60
C GLY A 61 2.90 -2.45 -15.85
N ALA A 62 2.26 -1.39 -16.34
CA ALA A 62 0.95 -0.96 -15.87
C ALA A 62 -0.09 -2.08 -16.05
N GLY A 63 -0.91 -2.25 -15.04
CA GLY A 63 -2.08 -3.11 -15.09
C GLY A 63 -3.38 -2.32 -15.21
N GLY A 64 -4.48 -2.98 -14.88
CA GLY A 64 -5.80 -2.38 -14.78
C GLY A 64 -6.81 -3.37 -14.24
N LEU A 65 -7.96 -2.85 -13.85
CA LEU A 65 -9.10 -3.61 -13.35
C LEU A 65 -10.38 -3.18 -14.05
N GLU A 66 -11.23 -4.15 -14.32
CA GLU A 66 -12.66 -3.95 -14.48
C GLU A 66 -13.32 -4.21 -13.13
N ILE A 67 -14.15 -3.27 -12.67
CA ILE A 67 -14.85 -3.35 -11.39
C ILE A 67 -16.34 -3.37 -11.65
N THR A 68 -17.01 -4.43 -11.20
CA THR A 68 -18.46 -4.58 -11.30
C THR A 68 -19.05 -4.69 -9.89
N PRO A 69 -19.90 -3.74 -9.46
CA PRO A 69 -20.62 -3.86 -8.19
C PRO A 69 -21.57 -5.06 -8.20
N GLU A 70 -21.54 -5.83 -7.11
CA GLU A 70 -22.43 -6.95 -6.84
C GLU A 70 -23.09 -6.78 -5.46
N ALA A 71 -24.08 -7.61 -5.13
CA ALA A 71 -24.82 -7.52 -3.86
C ALA A 71 -23.89 -7.66 -2.64
N GLU A 72 -22.85 -8.48 -2.73
CA GLU A 72 -21.96 -8.80 -1.61
C GLU A 72 -20.62 -8.02 -1.67
N GLY A 73 -20.39 -7.20 -2.70
CA GLY A 73 -19.14 -6.45 -2.84
C GLY A 73 -18.85 -5.98 -4.26
N LEU A 74 -17.58 -6.04 -4.62
CA LEU A 74 -17.09 -5.64 -5.94
C LEU A 74 -16.43 -6.83 -6.62
N ARG A 75 -16.91 -7.23 -7.80
CA ARG A 75 -16.16 -8.16 -8.64
C ARG A 75 -15.01 -7.42 -9.30
N LEU A 76 -13.82 -7.95 -9.13
CA LEU A 76 -12.59 -7.44 -9.71
C LEU A 76 -12.08 -8.41 -10.76
N GLU A 77 -11.77 -7.92 -11.97
CA GLU A 77 -11.14 -8.68 -13.02
C GLU A 77 -10.02 -7.87 -13.68
N GLY A 78 -8.84 -8.47 -13.80
CA GLY A 78 -7.72 -7.81 -14.46
C GLY A 78 -6.36 -8.28 -13.99
N SER A 79 -5.37 -7.39 -14.09
CA SER A 79 -4.00 -7.63 -13.61
C SER A 79 -3.41 -6.34 -13.08
N LEU A 80 -2.64 -6.44 -12.03
CA LEU A 80 -1.95 -5.29 -11.40
C LEU A 80 -0.47 -5.61 -11.16
N CYS A 81 0.38 -4.60 -11.29
CA CYS A 81 1.72 -4.65 -10.76
C CYS A 81 1.66 -4.50 -9.23
N LEU A 82 1.85 -5.58 -8.49
CA LEU A 82 1.85 -5.61 -7.04
C LEU A 82 3.21 -6.07 -6.53
N ALA A 83 3.86 -5.27 -5.68
CA ALA A 83 5.17 -5.55 -5.11
C ALA A 83 6.26 -5.88 -6.18
N GLY A 84 6.14 -5.26 -7.36
CA GLY A 84 7.13 -5.43 -8.45
C GLY A 84 6.86 -6.62 -9.38
N GLY A 85 5.76 -7.36 -9.21
CA GLY A 85 5.33 -8.44 -10.10
C GLY A 85 3.93 -8.21 -10.66
N LEU A 86 3.71 -8.56 -11.93
CA LEU A 86 2.36 -8.55 -12.52
C LEU A 86 1.56 -9.72 -11.94
N ARG A 87 0.43 -9.40 -11.32
CA ARG A 87 -0.46 -10.37 -10.67
C ARG A 87 -1.85 -10.31 -11.28
N LYS A 88 -2.41 -11.46 -11.63
CA LYS A 88 -3.83 -11.56 -11.97
C LYS A 88 -4.66 -11.29 -10.72
N VAL A 89 -5.68 -10.46 -10.87
CA VAL A 89 -6.69 -10.15 -9.86
C VAL A 89 -8.03 -10.58 -10.45
N SER A 90 -8.68 -11.55 -9.81
CA SER A 90 -9.97 -12.09 -10.27
C SER A 90 -10.74 -12.58 -9.05
N GLY A 91 -11.94 -12.08 -8.83
CA GLY A 91 -12.81 -12.51 -7.74
C GLY A 91 -13.54 -11.36 -7.05
N LEU A 92 -14.19 -11.70 -5.94
CA LEU A 92 -15.00 -10.78 -5.17
C LEU A 92 -14.13 -10.04 -4.12
N ALA A 93 -14.21 -8.73 -4.12
CA ALA A 93 -13.73 -7.87 -3.04
C ALA A 93 -14.88 -7.59 -2.07
N VAL A 94 -14.84 -8.19 -0.90
CA VAL A 94 -15.91 -8.10 0.10
C VAL A 94 -15.63 -6.92 1.04
N PRO A 95 -16.59 -5.99 1.25
CA PRO A 95 -16.44 -4.93 2.24
C PRO A 95 -16.19 -5.50 3.65
N SER A 96 -15.12 -5.06 4.31
CA SER A 96 -14.76 -5.44 5.68
C SER A 96 -14.84 -4.26 6.66
N GLY A 97 -15.24 -3.08 6.17
CA GLY A 97 -15.40 -1.85 6.93
C GLY A 97 -15.40 -0.62 6.02
N PRO A 98 -15.58 0.58 6.57
CA PRO A 98 -15.53 1.81 5.79
C PRO A 98 -14.22 1.94 5.02
N GLY A 99 -14.27 1.99 3.67
CA GLY A 99 -13.10 2.05 2.81
C GLY A 99 -12.18 0.83 2.86
N ARG A 100 -12.65 -0.31 3.36
CA ARG A 100 -11.87 -1.54 3.51
C ARG A 100 -12.53 -2.68 2.76
N LEU A 101 -11.70 -3.46 2.08
CA LEU A 101 -12.13 -4.58 1.26
C LEU A 101 -11.23 -5.78 1.57
N THR A 102 -11.81 -6.99 1.60
CA THR A 102 -11.05 -8.24 1.59
C THR A 102 -11.04 -8.81 0.18
N VAL A 103 -9.85 -8.97 -0.40
CA VAL A 103 -9.63 -9.50 -1.74
C VAL A 103 -8.77 -10.75 -1.64
N ALA A 104 -9.32 -11.90 -1.96
CA ALA A 104 -8.60 -13.20 -1.86
C ALA A 104 -7.89 -13.41 -0.51
N GLY A 105 -8.54 -13.01 0.60
CA GLY A 105 -8.01 -13.14 1.96
C GLY A 105 -7.01 -12.04 2.39
N GLU A 106 -6.74 -11.06 1.54
CA GLU A 106 -5.87 -9.92 1.85
C GLU A 106 -6.67 -8.63 2.00
N GLU A 107 -6.32 -7.81 2.99
CA GLU A 107 -6.97 -6.53 3.20
C GLU A 107 -6.45 -5.46 2.25
N TRP A 108 -7.36 -4.89 1.47
CA TRP A 108 -7.13 -3.73 0.62
C TRP A 108 -7.86 -2.53 1.20
N TRP A 109 -7.13 -1.49 1.54
CA TRP A 109 -7.72 -0.28 2.07
C TRP A 109 -7.69 0.82 1.01
N VAL A 110 -8.85 1.38 0.70
CA VAL A 110 -8.98 2.60 -0.07
C VAL A 110 -8.55 3.74 0.84
N LEU A 111 -7.33 4.22 0.68
CA LEU A 111 -6.76 5.30 1.49
C LEU A 111 -7.34 6.64 1.09
N TRP A 112 -7.65 6.77 -0.19
CA TRP A 112 -8.23 7.99 -0.75
C TRP A 112 -8.97 7.71 -2.06
N VAL A 113 -9.99 8.52 -2.30
CA VAL A 113 -10.74 8.63 -3.56
C VAL A 113 -11.01 10.10 -3.84
N ASP A 114 -10.82 10.57 -5.06
CA ASP A 114 -11.21 11.93 -5.42
C ASP A 114 -12.75 12.06 -5.48
N SER A 115 -13.26 13.28 -5.30
CA SER A 115 -14.70 13.55 -5.22
C SER A 115 -15.50 13.11 -6.46
N GLY A 116 -14.82 12.98 -7.60
CA GLY A 116 -15.43 12.52 -8.86
C GLY A 116 -15.27 11.03 -9.12
N TYR A 117 -14.72 10.25 -8.19
CA TYR A 117 -14.44 8.82 -8.37
C TYR A 117 -13.65 8.51 -9.65
N ARG A 118 -12.64 9.34 -9.96
CA ARG A 118 -11.75 9.17 -11.11
C ARG A 118 -10.41 8.58 -10.72
N THR A 119 -10.00 8.76 -9.46
CA THR A 119 -8.71 8.28 -8.93
C THR A 119 -8.92 7.56 -7.60
N LEU A 120 -8.26 6.41 -7.42
CA LEU A 120 -8.23 5.65 -6.18
C LEU A 120 -6.78 5.43 -5.75
N ALA A 121 -6.46 5.71 -4.50
CA ALA A 121 -5.23 5.29 -3.84
C ALA A 121 -5.53 4.11 -2.93
N ILE A 122 -4.94 2.95 -3.21
CA ILE A 122 -5.20 1.70 -2.50
C ILE A 122 -3.91 1.20 -1.88
N GLY A 123 -3.97 0.86 -0.59
CA GLY A 123 -2.86 0.29 0.16
C GLY A 123 -3.26 -0.91 0.99
N THR A 124 -2.31 -1.46 1.75
CA THR A 124 -2.55 -2.57 2.67
C THR A 124 -2.03 -2.23 4.07
N PRO A 125 -2.65 -2.71 5.15
CA PRO A 125 -2.10 -2.52 6.51
C PRO A 125 -0.68 -3.05 6.64
N SER A 126 -0.38 -4.17 5.98
CA SER A 126 0.95 -4.77 5.96
C SER A 126 2.00 -3.96 5.20
N GLY A 127 1.57 -3.02 4.34
CA GLY A 127 2.45 -2.28 3.46
C GLY A 127 3.10 -3.13 2.36
N ARG A 128 2.64 -4.35 2.11
CA ARG A 128 3.22 -5.26 1.10
C ARG A 128 3.14 -4.69 -0.30
N PHE A 129 2.11 -3.92 -0.59
CA PHE A 129 1.94 -3.15 -1.81
C PHE A 129 1.08 -1.90 -1.57
N GLY A 130 1.07 -1.04 -2.53
CA GLY A 130 0.16 0.08 -2.70
C GLY A 130 0.18 0.49 -4.16
N PHE A 131 -0.91 1.05 -4.65
CA PHE A 131 -1.04 1.46 -6.04
C PHE A 131 -2.10 2.54 -6.21
N ILE A 132 -2.05 3.20 -7.36
CA ILE A 132 -3.01 4.22 -7.78
C ILE A 132 -3.70 3.72 -9.04
N LEU A 133 -5.04 3.75 -9.02
CA LEU A 133 -5.88 3.56 -10.19
C LEU A 133 -6.44 4.91 -10.65
N ASP A 134 -6.56 5.08 -11.94
CA ASP A 134 -7.25 6.23 -12.55
C ASP A 134 -8.12 5.74 -13.73
N ARG A 135 -9.21 6.45 -14.00
CA ARG A 135 -10.07 6.12 -15.15
C ARG A 135 -9.47 6.53 -16.50
N GLY A 136 -8.38 7.28 -16.48
CA GLY A 136 -7.70 7.77 -17.69
C GLY A 136 -6.24 8.12 -17.41
N ALA A 137 -5.78 9.23 -17.98
CA ALA A 137 -4.49 9.81 -17.65
C ALA A 137 -4.62 10.64 -16.35
N ILE A 138 -3.86 10.28 -15.32
CA ILE A 138 -3.91 11.00 -14.06
C ILE A 138 -3.26 12.39 -14.19
N PRO A 139 -3.95 13.49 -13.83
CA PRO A 139 -3.33 14.81 -13.76
C PRO A 139 -2.31 14.89 -12.63
N ALA A 140 -1.33 15.80 -12.78
CA ALA A 140 -0.23 15.93 -11.85
C ALA A 140 -0.66 16.27 -10.41
N ASP A 141 -1.69 17.10 -10.25
CA ASP A 141 -2.26 17.49 -8.96
C ASP A 141 -2.88 16.29 -8.23
N ARG A 142 -3.64 15.43 -8.91
CA ARG A 142 -4.21 14.21 -8.31
C ARG A 142 -3.14 13.17 -7.98
N LEU A 143 -2.10 13.04 -8.81
CA LEU A 143 -0.97 12.17 -8.50
C LEU A 143 -0.22 12.68 -7.25
N THR A 144 -0.03 13.99 -7.13
CA THR A 144 0.58 14.61 -5.95
C THR A 144 -0.26 14.35 -4.70
N ALA A 145 -1.57 14.62 -4.76
CA ALA A 145 -2.48 14.36 -3.64
C ALA A 145 -2.46 12.88 -3.21
N ALA A 146 -2.52 11.95 -4.15
CA ALA A 146 -2.44 10.52 -3.84
C ALA A 146 -1.09 10.15 -3.19
N ARG A 147 0.02 10.76 -3.62
CA ARG A 147 1.36 10.56 -3.02
C ARG A 147 1.39 11.06 -1.57
N GLU A 148 0.84 12.23 -1.30
CA GLU A 148 0.76 12.80 0.05
C GLU A 148 -0.10 11.93 0.99
N ILE A 149 -1.19 11.36 0.49
CA ILE A 149 -2.01 10.40 1.24
C ILE A 149 -1.23 9.13 1.58
N PHE A 150 -0.43 8.60 0.65
CA PHE A 150 0.44 7.46 0.96
C PHE A 150 1.49 7.81 2.01
N ASP A 151 2.14 8.99 1.90
CA ASP A 151 3.11 9.47 2.90
C ASP A 151 2.47 9.58 4.28
N PHE A 152 1.30 10.22 4.38
CA PHE A 152 0.51 10.34 5.61
C PHE A 152 0.18 8.96 6.23
N ASN A 153 -0.01 7.93 5.41
CA ASN A 153 -0.26 6.56 5.84
C ASN A 153 1.02 5.75 6.05
N GLY A 154 2.19 6.40 6.13
CA GLY A 154 3.46 5.80 6.47
C GLY A 154 4.16 5.04 5.35
N TYR A 155 3.73 5.20 4.09
CA TYR A 155 4.39 4.61 2.94
C TYR A 155 5.65 5.41 2.54
N ARG A 156 6.71 4.69 2.18
CA ARG A 156 7.94 5.30 1.64
C ARG A 156 7.74 5.69 0.18
N THR A 157 7.27 6.91 -0.06
CA THR A 157 6.83 7.40 -1.39
C THR A 157 7.94 7.46 -2.45
N ALA A 158 9.22 7.37 -2.06
CA ALA A 158 10.33 7.18 -2.99
C ALA A 158 10.22 5.88 -3.82
N ALA A 159 9.52 4.86 -3.30
CA ALA A 159 9.27 3.60 -4.02
C ALA A 159 8.00 3.64 -4.89
N LEU A 160 7.21 4.72 -4.87
CA LEU A 160 6.04 4.91 -5.73
C LEU A 160 6.49 5.36 -7.12
N ALA A 161 6.40 4.46 -8.07
CA ALA A 161 6.77 4.71 -9.46
C ALA A 161 5.52 4.79 -10.35
N ALA A 162 5.46 5.81 -11.20
CA ALA A 162 4.45 5.95 -12.24
C ALA A 162 4.74 5.01 -13.43
N PHE A 163 3.71 4.74 -14.23
CA PHE A 163 3.77 3.97 -15.48
C PHE A 163 3.66 4.88 -16.69
#